data_bf060440caf2acd602ed48741a46d817
#
_entry.id   bf060440caf2acd602ed48741a46d817
#
_cell.length_a   1.000
_cell.length_b   1.000
_cell.length_c   1.000
_cell.angle_alpha   90.00
_cell.angle_beta   90.00
_cell.angle_gamma   90.00
#
_symmetry.space_group_name_H-M   'P 1'
#
loop_
_entity.id
_entity.type
_entity.pdbx_description
1 polymer ?
#
loop_
_entity_poly.entity_id
_entity_poly.type
_entity_poly.pdbx_seq_one_letter_code
_entity_poly.pdbx_strand_id
1 'polypeptide(L)'
;MQYKSFVACIYLENGKAIKGFQDKTVVSEEPVSLVEYYNDQGFDQILVFDLSVSDEAHEEALLIIKKMCDISQIPIYGAGNIRRMEDVKKLLYAGCKKAILNFG
;
A
#
# COMPACT_ATOMS: atom_id res chain seq x y z
N MET A 1 2.66 -29.47 -10.30
CA MET A 1 1.63 -28.51 -9.89
C MET A 1 2.25 -27.12 -9.85
N GLN A 2 1.66 -26.18 -10.53
CA GLN A 2 2.15 -24.80 -10.50
C GLN A 2 1.46 -24.03 -9.40
N TYR A 3 2.27 -23.41 -8.58
CA TYR A 3 1.79 -22.53 -7.53
C TYR A 3 1.68 -21.11 -8.09
N LYS A 4 0.50 -20.50 -7.94
CA LYS A 4 0.27 -19.13 -8.37
C LYS A 4 0.05 -18.23 -7.17
N SER A 5 0.79 -17.13 -7.14
CA SER A 5 0.58 -16.09 -6.14
C SER A 5 -0.35 -15.03 -6.68
N PHE A 6 -1.30 -14.60 -5.86
CA PHE A 6 -2.21 -13.51 -6.19
C PHE A 6 -1.81 -12.28 -5.40
N VAL A 7 -1.45 -11.22 -6.12
CA VAL A 7 -1.02 -9.95 -5.53
C VAL A 7 -2.08 -8.90 -5.81
N ALA A 8 -2.57 -8.26 -4.76
CA ALA A 8 -3.48 -7.13 -4.89
C ALA A 8 -2.68 -5.85 -4.84
N CYS A 9 -3.07 -4.85 -5.64
CA CYS A 9 -2.44 -3.54 -5.63
C CYS A 9 -3.43 -2.50 -5.14
N ILE A 10 -2.97 -1.66 -4.21
CA ILE A 10 -3.75 -0.51 -3.71
C ILE A 10 -2.94 0.74 -3.99
N TYR A 11 -3.55 1.71 -4.65
CA TYR A 11 -2.92 2.99 -4.98
C TYR A 11 -3.52 4.06 -4.10
N LEU A 12 -2.71 4.67 -3.24
CA LEU A 12 -3.17 5.70 -2.30
C LEU A 12 -2.86 7.10 -2.81
N GLU A 13 -3.87 7.95 -2.82
CA GLU A 13 -3.70 9.38 -3.10
C GLU A 13 -4.76 10.14 -2.32
N ASN A 14 -4.31 11.15 -1.58
CA ASN A 14 -5.19 12.00 -0.75
C ASN A 14 -6.08 11.20 0.21
N GLY A 15 -5.52 10.16 0.81
CA GLY A 15 -6.24 9.35 1.80
C GLY A 15 -7.24 8.37 1.22
N LYS A 16 -7.29 8.23 -0.10
CA LYS A 16 -8.24 7.37 -0.80
C LYS A 16 -7.51 6.36 -1.68
N ALA A 17 -8.19 5.27 -1.98
CA ALA A 17 -7.68 4.30 -2.97
C ALA A 17 -8.20 4.69 -4.35
N ILE A 18 -7.28 4.77 -5.31
CA ILE A 18 -7.61 5.12 -6.70
C ILE A 18 -7.25 3.96 -7.62
N LYS A 19 -7.66 4.04 -8.89
CA LYS A 19 -7.45 2.96 -9.85
C LYS A 19 -5.99 2.71 -10.18
N GLY A 20 -5.17 3.76 -10.29
CA GLY A 20 -3.78 3.60 -10.66
C GLY A 20 -3.06 4.91 -10.90
N PHE A 21 -1.87 4.82 -11.49
CA PHE A 21 -1.03 5.99 -11.72
C PHE A 21 -1.64 7.01 -12.67
N GLN A 22 -2.34 6.54 -13.69
CA GLN A 22 -2.88 7.41 -14.73
C GLN A 22 -4.38 7.61 -14.63
N ASP A 23 -5.05 6.82 -13.83
CA ASP A 23 -6.48 6.93 -13.62
C ASP A 23 -6.76 7.22 -12.16
N LYS A 24 -7.12 8.45 -11.86
CA LYS A 24 -7.33 8.94 -10.50
C LYS A 24 -8.73 8.68 -9.97
N THR A 25 -9.52 7.89 -10.68
CA THR A 25 -10.86 7.54 -10.22
C THR A 25 -10.77 6.82 -8.86
N VAL A 26 -11.53 7.31 -7.90
CA VAL A 26 -11.56 6.73 -6.56
C VAL A 26 -12.30 5.40 -6.61
N VAL A 27 -11.65 4.34 -6.11
CA VAL A 27 -12.28 3.02 -5.99
C VAL A 27 -12.75 2.77 -4.57
N SER A 28 -12.16 3.44 -3.58
CA SER A 28 -12.61 3.36 -2.19
C SER A 28 -12.16 4.60 -1.43
N GLU A 29 -13.06 5.16 -0.65
CA GLU A 29 -12.72 6.28 0.25
C GLU A 29 -12.16 5.76 1.57
N GLU A 30 -12.23 4.44 1.80
CA GLU A 30 -11.70 3.80 2.99
C GLU A 30 -10.72 2.69 2.57
N PRO A 31 -9.47 3.06 2.24
CA PRO A 31 -8.51 2.06 1.72
C PRO A 31 -8.26 0.90 2.66
N VAL A 32 -8.38 1.11 3.97
CA VAL A 32 -8.17 0.05 4.95
C VAL A 32 -9.18 -1.08 4.76
N SER A 33 -10.40 -0.76 4.35
CA SER A 33 -11.44 -1.79 4.12
C SER A 33 -11.10 -2.69 2.94
N LEU A 34 -10.32 -2.21 1.98
CA LEU A 34 -9.86 -3.05 0.86
C LEU A 34 -8.95 -4.17 1.33
N VAL A 35 -8.19 -3.95 2.39
CA VAL A 35 -7.32 -4.98 2.96
C VAL A 35 -8.16 -6.15 3.45
N GLU A 36 -9.26 -5.88 4.15
CA GLU A 36 -10.16 -6.92 4.62
C GLU A 36 -10.74 -7.69 3.43
N TYR A 37 -11.15 -6.97 2.40
CA TYR A 37 -11.67 -7.58 1.19
C TYR A 37 -10.67 -8.54 0.55
N TYR A 38 -9.41 -8.10 0.38
CA TYR A 38 -8.38 -8.93 -0.22
C TYR A 38 -7.98 -10.11 0.66
N ASN A 39 -7.99 -9.93 1.98
CA ASN A 39 -7.79 -11.05 2.90
C ASN A 39 -8.87 -12.10 2.71
N ASP A 40 -10.14 -11.68 2.63
CA ASP A 40 -11.27 -12.56 2.46
C ASP A 40 -11.25 -13.28 1.11
N GLN A 41 -10.74 -12.62 0.07
CA GLN A 41 -10.67 -13.20 -1.27
C GLN A 41 -9.52 -14.18 -1.45
N GLY A 42 -8.67 -14.34 -0.44
CA GLY A 42 -7.58 -15.30 -0.49
C GLY A 42 -6.35 -14.83 -1.25
N PHE A 43 -6.14 -13.53 -1.33
CA PHE A 43 -4.90 -12.99 -1.92
C PHE A 43 -3.72 -13.34 -1.04
N ASP A 44 -2.54 -13.51 -1.65
CA ASP A 44 -1.33 -13.91 -0.94
C ASP A 44 -0.55 -12.72 -0.38
N GLN A 45 -0.67 -11.58 -1.01
CA GLN A 45 0.04 -10.37 -0.57
C GLN A 45 -0.62 -9.12 -1.15
N ILE A 46 -0.35 -7.99 -0.53
CA ILE A 46 -0.86 -6.69 -0.96
C ILE A 46 0.31 -5.76 -1.20
N LEU A 47 0.30 -5.09 -2.33
CA LEU A 47 1.28 -4.07 -2.67
C LEU A 47 0.60 -2.71 -2.62
N VAL A 48 1.06 -1.82 -1.75
CA VAL A 48 0.48 -0.50 -1.57
C VAL A 48 1.43 0.55 -2.13
N PHE A 49 0.91 1.35 -3.06
CA PHE A 49 1.66 2.45 -3.67
C PHE A 49 1.21 3.77 -3.06
N ASP A 50 2.14 4.49 -2.48
CA ASP A 50 1.91 5.84 -1.97
C ASP A 50 2.16 6.82 -3.11
N LEU A 51 1.09 7.42 -3.63
CA LEU A 51 1.15 8.38 -4.73
C LEU A 51 0.98 9.82 -4.26
N SER A 52 1.18 10.07 -2.96
CA SER A 52 1.04 11.41 -2.42
C SER A 52 2.05 12.37 -3.03
N VAL A 53 1.64 13.64 -3.19
CA VAL A 53 2.49 14.67 -3.82
C VAL A 53 3.00 15.71 -2.83
N SER A 54 2.60 15.62 -1.57
CA SER A 54 3.07 16.52 -0.51
C SER A 54 3.57 15.71 0.68
N ASP A 55 4.39 16.36 1.52
CA ASP A 55 4.89 15.71 2.73
C ASP A 55 3.76 15.37 3.70
N GLU A 56 2.76 16.25 3.80
CA GLU A 56 1.61 16.01 4.66
C GLU A 56 0.80 14.81 4.19
N ALA A 57 0.55 14.71 2.89
CA ALA A 57 -0.17 13.58 2.33
C ALA A 57 0.63 12.29 2.48
N HIS A 58 1.95 12.36 2.38
CA HIS A 58 2.82 11.20 2.58
C HIS A 58 2.73 10.70 4.03
N GLU A 59 2.78 11.62 5.00
CA GLU A 59 2.64 11.22 6.41
C GLU A 59 1.27 10.60 6.69
N GLU A 60 0.22 11.14 6.08
CA GLU A 60 -1.12 10.56 6.20
C GLU A 60 -1.16 9.16 5.57
N ALA A 61 -0.53 8.98 4.41
CA ALA A 61 -0.47 7.67 3.76
C ALA A 61 0.23 6.66 4.64
N LEU A 62 1.31 7.05 5.32
CA LEU A 62 2.01 6.15 6.24
C LEU A 62 1.12 5.71 7.39
N LEU A 63 0.29 6.59 7.92
CA LEU A 63 -0.66 6.22 8.97
C LEU A 63 -1.71 5.24 8.46
N ILE A 64 -2.18 5.42 7.24
CA ILE A 64 -3.12 4.50 6.61
C ILE A 64 -2.47 3.14 6.41
N ILE A 65 -1.24 3.11 5.91
CA ILE A 65 -0.49 1.87 5.70
C ILE A 65 -0.29 1.14 7.02
N LYS A 66 0.00 1.87 8.10
CA LYS A 66 0.13 1.26 9.41
C LYS A 66 -1.16 0.56 9.82
N LYS A 67 -2.31 1.20 9.64
CA LYS A 67 -3.60 0.60 9.95
C LYS A 67 -3.85 -0.64 9.09
N MET A 68 -3.48 -0.58 7.81
CA MET A 68 -3.59 -1.73 6.91
C MET A 68 -2.78 -2.91 7.44
N CYS A 69 -1.54 -2.66 7.83
CA CYS A 69 -0.66 -3.71 8.35
C CYS A 69 -1.19 -4.29 9.65
N ASP A 70 -1.77 -3.46 10.50
CA ASP A 70 -2.30 -3.90 11.80
C ASP A 70 -3.44 -4.91 11.65
N ILE A 71 -4.26 -4.77 10.61
CA ILE A 71 -5.43 -5.64 10.43
C ILE A 71 -5.20 -6.77 9.43
N SER A 72 -4.16 -6.68 8.60
CA SER A 72 -3.96 -7.67 7.52
C SER A 72 -3.40 -8.98 8.06
N GLN A 73 -3.95 -10.09 7.57
CA GLN A 73 -3.44 -11.43 7.84
C GLN A 73 -2.43 -11.88 6.80
N ILE A 74 -2.28 -11.09 5.72
CA ILE A 74 -1.31 -11.37 4.66
C ILE A 74 -0.29 -10.24 4.61
N PRO A 75 0.93 -10.49 4.09
CA PRO A 75 1.97 -9.47 4.09
C PRO A 75 1.63 -8.28 3.19
N ILE A 76 2.04 -7.10 3.63
CA ILE A 76 1.89 -5.86 2.87
C ILE A 76 3.28 -5.35 2.53
N TYR A 77 3.45 -4.96 1.27
CA TYR A 77 4.68 -4.37 0.75
C TYR A 77 4.39 -2.92 0.40
N GLY A 78 5.26 -2.02 0.85
CA GLY A 78 5.10 -0.59 0.56
C GLY A 78 5.93 -0.16 -0.65
N ALA A 79 5.37 0.69 -1.47
CA ALA A 79 6.02 1.23 -2.66
C ALA A 79 5.58 2.67 -2.88
N GLY A 80 6.27 3.37 -3.78
CA GLY A 80 5.98 4.77 -4.05
C GLY A 80 6.59 5.71 -3.03
N ASN A 81 6.92 6.90 -3.44
CA ASN A 81 7.48 7.96 -2.57
C ASN A 81 8.66 7.54 -1.69
N ILE A 82 9.46 6.60 -2.16
CA ILE A 82 10.66 6.18 -1.45
C ILE A 82 11.83 6.91 -2.07
N ARG A 83 12.33 7.93 -1.37
CA ARG A 83 13.42 8.78 -1.87
C ARG A 83 14.68 8.64 -1.05
N ARG A 84 14.55 8.19 0.21
CA ARG A 84 15.65 8.11 1.16
C ARG A 84 15.53 6.85 1.97
N MET A 85 16.63 6.45 2.60
CA MET A 85 16.61 5.30 3.50
C MET A 85 15.61 5.49 4.64
N GLU A 86 15.39 6.72 5.07
CA GLU A 86 14.41 7.03 6.10
C GLU A 86 13.00 6.62 5.69
N ASP A 87 12.65 6.79 4.41
CA ASP A 87 11.35 6.38 3.91
C ASP A 87 11.18 4.87 3.97
N VAL A 88 12.23 4.13 3.66
CA VAL A 88 12.25 2.66 3.79
C VAL A 88 11.97 2.28 5.24
N LYS A 89 12.68 2.91 6.18
CA LYS A 89 12.51 2.62 7.61
C LYS A 89 11.10 2.91 8.07
N LYS A 90 10.49 4.00 7.61
CA LYS A 90 9.12 4.36 8.00
C LYS A 90 8.12 3.31 7.54
N LEU A 91 8.28 2.78 6.33
CA LEU A 91 7.42 1.71 5.85
C LEU A 91 7.58 0.43 6.67
N LEU A 92 8.80 0.07 7.01
CA LEU A 92 9.06 -1.12 7.83
C LEU A 92 8.50 -0.95 9.25
N TYR A 93 8.64 0.24 9.84
CA TYR A 93 8.07 0.53 11.15
C TYR A 93 6.55 0.53 11.12
N ALA A 94 5.95 0.90 9.99
CA ALA A 94 4.50 0.83 9.84
C ALA A 94 3.99 -0.61 9.79
N GLY A 95 4.86 -1.57 9.53
CA GLY A 95 4.51 -2.98 9.51
C GLY A 95 4.64 -3.64 8.14
N CYS A 96 5.10 -2.92 7.13
CA CYS A 96 5.32 -3.51 5.81
C CYS A 96 6.43 -4.56 5.91
N LYS A 97 6.24 -5.67 5.22
CA LYS A 97 7.23 -6.72 5.18
C LYS A 97 8.48 -6.27 4.45
N LYS A 98 8.30 -5.50 3.38
CA LYS A 98 9.39 -4.93 2.59
C LYS A 98 8.96 -3.60 2.01
N ALA A 99 9.94 -2.75 1.72
CA ALA A 99 9.76 -1.56 0.93
C ALA A 99 10.31 -1.84 -0.46
N ILE A 100 9.52 -1.57 -1.48
CA ILE A 100 9.91 -1.86 -2.86
C ILE A 100 10.44 -0.58 -3.48
N LEU A 101 11.72 -0.61 -3.88
CA LEU A 101 12.37 0.51 -4.51
C LEU A 101 12.10 0.50 -6.00
N ASN A 102 11.72 1.65 -6.52
CA ASN A 102 11.48 1.82 -7.95
C ASN A 102 12.62 2.62 -8.55
N PHE A 103 13.34 2.03 -9.46
CA PHE A 103 14.46 2.66 -10.16
C PHE A 103 14.05 3.01 -11.60
N GLY A 104 12.86 3.54 -11.73
CA GLY A 104 12.34 3.87 -13.03
C GLY A 104 12.72 5.22 -13.54
#